data_44a638206d404de75bce0a0f5515997d
#
_entry.id   44a638206d404de75bce0a0f5515997d
#
_cell.length_a   1.000
_cell.length_b   1.000
_cell.length_c   1.000
_cell.angle_alpha   90.00
_cell.angle_beta   90.00
_cell.angle_gamma   90.00
#
_symmetry.space_group_name_H-M   'P 1'
#
loop_
_entity.id
_entity.type
_entity.pdbx_description
1 polymer ?
#
loop_
_entity_poly.entity_id
_entity_poly.type
_entity_poly.pdbx_seq_one_letter_code
_entity_poly.pdbx_strand_id
1 'polypeptide(L)'
;MPNKKIRVLVAKPGLDGHDRGAKVIARALRDAGMEVIYTGIRQTPEMIAEAALQEDVDVVGLSILSGAHMALFPRVVQLLRDSGLTDVLIVAGGIIPDEDVDTLHEMGIRGVFGPGTRTDDIVGFIRENVS
;
A
#
# COMPACT_ATOMS: atom_id res chain seq x y z
N MET A 1 16.41 -18.54 -0.37
CA MET A 1 16.47 -18.70 1.07
C MET A 1 15.24 -18.15 1.75
N PRO A 2 14.79 -18.83 2.73
CA PRO A 2 13.52 -18.49 3.36
C PRO A 2 13.52 -17.20 4.15
N ASN A 3 14.66 -16.61 4.43
CA ASN A 3 14.75 -15.46 5.33
C ASN A 3 14.87 -14.11 4.64
N LYS A 4 14.47 -14.05 3.39
CA LYS A 4 14.43 -12.78 2.68
C LYS A 4 13.42 -11.86 3.37
N LYS A 5 13.84 -10.63 3.67
CA LYS A 5 12.95 -9.63 4.25
C LYS A 5 11.91 -9.18 3.23
N ILE A 6 10.68 -9.01 3.70
CA ILE A 6 9.62 -8.43 2.89
C ILE A 6 9.88 -6.94 2.77
N ARG A 7 9.93 -6.43 1.54
CA ARG A 7 10.13 -5.01 1.28
C ARG A 7 8.79 -4.37 0.97
N VAL A 8 8.43 -3.35 1.74
CA VAL A 8 7.13 -2.69 1.64
C VAL A 8 7.33 -1.22 1.33
N LEU A 9 6.63 -0.76 0.30
CA LEU A 9 6.53 0.66 0.00
C LEU A 9 5.25 1.18 0.61
N VAL A 10 5.35 2.17 1.49
CA VAL A 10 4.18 2.85 2.07
C VAL A 10 4.08 4.22 1.41
N ALA A 11 2.95 4.50 0.78
CA ALA A 11 2.78 5.70 -0.01
C ALA A 11 1.42 6.35 0.25
N LYS A 12 1.37 7.67 0.11
CA LYS A 12 0.14 8.45 0.20
C LYS A 12 -0.08 9.18 -1.12
N PRO A 13 -0.94 8.62 -1.98
CA PRO A 13 -1.23 9.28 -3.25
C PRO A 13 -2.09 10.53 -3.08
N GLY A 14 -1.93 11.48 -3.99
CA GLY A 14 -2.73 12.68 -4.03
C GLY A 14 -2.20 13.80 -3.14
N LEU A 15 -3.07 14.75 -2.84
CA LEU A 15 -2.70 15.97 -2.12
C LEU A 15 -2.92 15.89 -0.62
N ASP A 16 -3.33 14.73 -0.11
CA ASP A 16 -3.58 14.52 1.31
C ASP A 16 -2.28 14.69 2.10
N GLY A 17 -2.29 15.63 3.04
CA GLY A 17 -1.14 15.89 3.89
C GLY A 17 -1.17 15.21 5.26
N HIS A 18 -2.17 14.36 5.49
CA HIS A 18 -2.34 13.68 6.78
C HIS A 18 -1.56 12.37 6.79
N ASP A 19 -0.33 12.41 7.28
CA ASP A 19 0.57 11.26 7.17
C ASP A 19 0.73 10.43 8.44
N ARG A 20 0.05 10.80 9.52
CA ARG A 20 0.21 10.11 10.81
C ARG A 20 -0.14 8.63 10.71
N GLY A 21 -1.26 8.30 10.08
CA GLY A 21 -1.68 6.90 9.93
C GLY A 21 -0.67 6.09 9.13
N ALA A 22 -0.17 6.66 8.05
CA ALA A 22 0.83 5.99 7.22
C ALA A 22 2.13 5.74 7.99
N LYS A 23 2.54 6.71 8.81
CA LYS A 23 3.76 6.56 9.62
C LYS A 23 3.60 5.49 10.70
N VAL A 24 2.42 5.40 11.32
CA VAL A 24 2.13 4.36 12.30
C VAL A 24 2.25 2.98 11.68
N ILE A 25 1.66 2.79 10.50
CA ILE A 25 1.72 1.53 9.79
C ILE A 25 3.17 1.22 9.38
N ALA A 26 3.88 2.21 8.84
CA ALA A 26 5.27 2.01 8.44
C ALA A 26 6.12 1.54 9.61
N ARG A 27 5.94 2.15 10.77
CA ARG A 27 6.67 1.76 11.98
C ARG A 27 6.31 0.35 12.43
N ALA A 28 5.02 0.01 12.40
CA ALA A 28 4.59 -1.33 12.81
C ALA A 28 5.17 -2.41 11.90
N LEU A 29 5.21 -2.17 10.59
CA LEU A 29 5.78 -3.12 9.65
C LEU A 29 7.29 -3.24 9.86
N ARG A 30 7.97 -2.13 10.13
CA ARG A 30 9.40 -2.15 10.41
C ARG A 30 9.69 -2.91 11.70
N ASP A 31 8.90 -2.69 12.74
CA ASP A 31 9.04 -3.39 14.01
C ASP A 31 8.80 -4.90 13.86
N ALA A 32 8.02 -5.30 12.86
CA ALA A 32 7.78 -6.71 12.55
C ALA A 32 8.90 -7.35 11.73
N GLY A 33 9.96 -6.60 11.43
CA GLY A 33 11.12 -7.13 10.70
C GLY A 33 11.09 -6.91 9.21
N MET A 34 10.12 -6.16 8.70
CA MET A 34 10.06 -5.83 7.27
C MET A 34 10.92 -4.63 6.96
N GLU A 35 11.38 -4.55 5.72
CA GLU A 35 12.10 -3.38 5.22
C GLU A 35 11.09 -2.42 4.62
N VAL A 36 10.99 -1.23 5.18
CA VAL A 36 9.93 -0.28 4.81
C VAL A 36 10.53 0.96 4.18
N ILE A 37 10.02 1.31 3.01
CA ILE A 37 10.34 2.55 2.32
C ILE A 37 9.09 3.42 2.39
N TYR A 38 9.19 4.56 3.05
CA TYR A 38 8.08 5.52 3.14
C TYR A 38 8.37 6.68 2.19
N THR A 39 7.50 6.86 1.19
CA THR A 39 7.71 7.87 0.16
C THR A 39 7.37 9.29 0.60
N GLY A 40 6.61 9.41 1.70
CA GLY A 40 6.12 10.71 2.10
C GLY A 40 4.73 11.01 1.54
N ILE A 41 4.30 12.25 1.75
CA ILE A 41 2.97 12.71 1.33
C ILE A 41 3.02 13.28 -0.09
N ARG A 42 1.84 13.50 -0.66
CA ARG A 42 1.65 14.19 -1.95
C ARG A 42 2.34 13.48 -3.11
N GLN A 43 2.25 12.16 -3.12
CA GLN A 43 2.83 11.37 -4.20
C GLN A 43 1.84 11.23 -5.35
N THR A 44 2.33 11.40 -6.58
CA THR A 44 1.52 11.06 -7.75
C THR A 44 1.54 9.55 -7.96
N PRO A 45 0.53 8.99 -8.65
CA PRO A 45 0.58 7.58 -9.01
C PRO A 45 1.86 7.20 -9.77
N GLU A 46 2.34 8.08 -10.64
CA GLU A 46 3.59 7.86 -11.38
C GLU A 46 4.80 7.76 -10.45
N MET A 47 4.89 8.65 -9.47
CA MET A 47 5.98 8.62 -8.49
C MET A 47 5.94 7.34 -7.66
N ILE A 48 4.76 6.88 -7.30
CA ILE A 48 4.60 5.65 -6.52
C ILE A 48 5.05 4.44 -7.33
N ALA A 49 4.63 4.33 -8.59
CA ALA A 49 5.00 3.22 -9.44
C ALA A 49 6.52 3.22 -9.70
N GLU A 50 7.10 4.39 -9.91
CA GLU A 50 8.55 4.51 -10.13
C GLU A 50 9.33 4.06 -8.89
N ALA A 51 8.91 4.50 -7.70
CA ALA A 51 9.56 4.11 -6.45
C ALA A 51 9.45 2.61 -6.23
N ALA A 52 8.29 2.02 -6.50
CA ALA A 52 8.09 0.58 -6.35
C ALA A 52 9.02 -0.21 -7.25
N LEU A 53 9.21 0.25 -8.48
CA LEU A 53 10.10 -0.39 -9.43
C LEU A 53 11.56 -0.26 -9.00
N GLN A 54 11.99 0.95 -8.65
CA GLN A 54 13.37 1.21 -8.26
C GLN A 54 13.77 0.47 -6.98
N GLU A 55 12.87 0.35 -6.04
CA GLU A 55 13.13 -0.29 -4.74
C GLU A 55 12.87 -1.79 -4.76
N ASP A 56 12.37 -2.32 -5.87
CA ASP A 56 12.10 -3.75 -6.02
C ASP A 56 11.27 -4.28 -4.85
N VAL A 57 10.13 -3.66 -4.60
CA VAL A 57 9.32 -3.98 -3.44
C VAL A 57 8.45 -5.20 -3.67
N ASP A 58 8.09 -5.87 -2.58
CA ASP A 58 7.18 -7.02 -2.59
C ASP A 58 5.74 -6.58 -2.34
N VAL A 59 5.56 -5.45 -1.66
CA VAL A 59 4.24 -4.95 -1.23
C VAL A 59 4.18 -3.45 -1.45
N VAL A 60 3.05 -2.97 -1.96
CA VAL A 60 2.74 -1.54 -2.02
C VAL A 60 1.55 -1.28 -1.12
N GLY A 61 1.76 -0.49 -0.08
CA GLY A 61 0.71 -0.06 0.83
C GLY A 61 0.31 1.37 0.53
N LEU A 62 -0.95 1.57 0.19
CA LEU A 62 -1.51 2.88 -0.13
C LEU A 62 -2.34 3.37 1.04
N SER A 63 -2.06 4.56 1.53
CA SER A 63 -2.80 5.16 2.63
C SER A 63 -3.48 6.43 2.16
N ILE A 64 -4.77 6.55 2.41
CA ILE A 64 -5.52 7.71 1.98
C ILE A 64 -6.56 8.08 3.04
N LEU A 65 -6.72 9.37 3.29
CA LEU A 65 -7.71 9.88 4.24
C LEU A 65 -8.82 10.64 3.53
N SER A 66 -8.54 11.20 2.37
CA SER A 66 -9.54 11.91 1.57
C SER A 66 -10.37 10.91 0.75
N GLY A 67 -11.49 11.35 0.19
CA GLY A 67 -12.34 10.50 -0.63
C GLY A 67 -11.82 10.24 -2.05
N ALA A 68 -10.56 10.52 -2.33
CA ALA A 68 -10.01 10.45 -3.69
C ALA A 68 -9.51 9.05 -4.08
N HIS A 69 -9.72 8.04 -3.25
CA HIS A 69 -9.20 6.69 -3.50
C HIS A 69 -9.67 6.09 -4.82
N MET A 70 -10.93 6.31 -5.21
CA MET A 70 -11.46 5.74 -6.45
C MET A 70 -10.90 6.43 -7.70
N ALA A 71 -10.33 7.61 -7.58
CA ALA A 71 -9.65 8.28 -8.68
C ALA A 71 -8.18 7.89 -8.76
N LEU A 72 -7.53 7.69 -7.61
CA LEU A 72 -6.09 7.51 -7.52
C LEU A 72 -5.65 6.05 -7.55
N PHE A 73 -6.36 5.17 -6.82
CA PHE A 73 -5.94 3.78 -6.70
C PHE A 73 -5.94 3.03 -8.04
N PRO A 74 -6.96 3.17 -8.90
CA PRO A 74 -6.91 2.49 -10.20
C PRO A 74 -5.71 2.91 -11.03
N ARG A 75 -5.33 4.18 -10.96
CA ARG A 75 -4.19 4.69 -11.69
C ARG A 75 -2.88 4.08 -11.18
N VAL A 76 -2.74 3.98 -9.85
CA VAL A 76 -1.56 3.33 -9.25
C VAL A 76 -1.47 1.87 -9.69
N VAL A 77 -2.58 1.14 -9.60
CA VAL A 77 -2.59 -0.28 -9.98
C VAL A 77 -2.21 -0.45 -11.45
N GLN A 78 -2.77 0.38 -12.33
CA GLN A 78 -2.48 0.30 -13.75
C GLN A 78 -1.00 0.57 -14.05
N LEU A 79 -0.44 1.58 -13.40
CA LEU A 79 0.97 1.92 -13.61
C LEU A 79 1.91 0.82 -13.09
N LEU A 80 1.57 0.20 -11.98
CA LEU A 80 2.34 -0.92 -11.46
C LEU A 80 2.34 -2.08 -12.44
N ARG A 81 1.18 -2.40 -13.01
CA ARG A 81 1.08 -3.46 -14.02
C ARG A 81 1.85 -3.12 -15.28
N ASP A 82 1.74 -1.88 -15.74
CA ASP A 82 2.45 -1.41 -16.94
C ASP A 82 3.97 -1.46 -16.75
N SER A 83 4.43 -1.32 -15.51
CA SER A 83 5.86 -1.42 -15.18
C SER A 83 6.34 -2.86 -14.99
N GLY A 84 5.47 -3.84 -15.18
CA GLY A 84 5.82 -5.25 -15.02
C GLY A 84 5.72 -5.77 -13.60
N LEU A 85 5.19 -4.97 -12.67
CA LEU A 85 5.10 -5.35 -11.26
C LEU A 85 3.76 -6.06 -10.98
N THR A 86 3.57 -7.19 -11.66
CA THR A 86 2.30 -7.93 -11.59
C THR A 86 2.19 -8.83 -10.36
N ASP A 87 3.33 -9.15 -9.74
CA ASP A 87 3.37 -10.02 -8.57
C ASP A 87 3.38 -9.27 -7.24
N VAL A 88 3.40 -7.95 -7.29
CA VAL A 88 3.43 -7.12 -6.08
C VAL A 88 2.08 -7.18 -5.39
N LEU A 89 2.10 -7.40 -4.08
CA LEU A 89 0.89 -7.35 -3.27
C LEU A 89 0.51 -5.89 -3.03
N ILE A 90 -0.73 -5.53 -3.36
CA ILE A 90 -1.22 -4.17 -3.14
C ILE A 90 -2.25 -4.19 -2.02
N VAL A 91 -2.03 -3.37 -1.00
CA VAL A 91 -2.95 -3.19 0.10
C VAL A 91 -3.27 -1.71 0.26
N ALA A 92 -4.43 -1.41 0.80
CA ALA A 92 -4.88 -0.04 0.99
C ALA A 92 -5.44 0.15 2.38
N GLY A 93 -5.24 1.32 2.94
CA GLY A 93 -5.77 1.68 4.25
C GLY A 93 -6.28 3.11 4.26
N GLY A 94 -7.20 3.38 5.17
CA GLY A 94 -7.78 4.70 5.35
C GLY A 94 -9.28 4.65 5.47
N ILE A 95 -9.91 5.77 5.23
CA ILE A 95 -11.38 5.87 5.31
C ILE A 95 -11.94 5.54 3.93
N ILE A 96 -12.32 4.27 3.76
CA ILE A 96 -12.82 3.75 2.49
C ILE A 96 -14.22 3.20 2.73
N PRO A 97 -15.23 3.68 2.01
CA PRO A 97 -16.60 3.16 2.17
C PRO A 97 -16.66 1.67 1.85
N ASP A 98 -17.48 0.95 2.62
CA ASP A 98 -17.63 -0.50 2.43
C ASP A 98 -18.06 -0.85 1.00
N GLU A 99 -18.89 0.00 0.39
CA GLU A 99 -19.38 -0.20 -0.97
C GLU A 99 -18.27 -0.17 -2.02
N ASP A 100 -17.14 0.45 -1.71
CA ASP A 100 -16.01 0.53 -2.63
C ASP A 100 -15.04 -0.64 -2.48
N VAL A 101 -15.13 -1.39 -1.38
CA VAL A 101 -14.16 -2.45 -1.08
C VAL A 101 -14.16 -3.53 -2.15
N ASP A 102 -15.34 -3.98 -2.58
CA ASP A 102 -15.43 -5.02 -3.61
C ASP A 102 -14.81 -4.55 -4.94
N THR A 103 -15.06 -3.30 -5.30
CA THR A 103 -14.48 -2.73 -6.52
C THR A 103 -12.96 -2.68 -6.44
N LEU A 104 -12.43 -2.30 -5.28
CA LEU A 104 -10.98 -2.27 -5.07
C LEU A 104 -10.38 -3.69 -5.16
N HIS A 105 -11.05 -4.68 -4.60
CA HIS A 105 -10.60 -6.06 -4.72
C HIS A 105 -10.58 -6.52 -6.18
N GLU A 106 -11.60 -6.17 -6.94
CA GLU A 106 -11.69 -6.56 -8.34
C GLU A 106 -10.56 -5.96 -9.18
N MET A 107 -10.10 -4.75 -8.84
CA MET A 107 -9.03 -4.13 -9.60
C MET A 107 -7.63 -4.61 -9.18
N GLY A 108 -7.52 -5.43 -8.14
CA GLY A 108 -6.25 -6.02 -7.74
C GLY A 108 -5.70 -5.58 -6.39
N ILE A 109 -6.43 -4.76 -5.65
CA ILE A 109 -6.05 -4.39 -4.28
C ILE A 109 -6.52 -5.50 -3.36
N ARG A 110 -5.58 -6.28 -2.83
CA ARG A 110 -5.88 -7.51 -2.13
C ARG A 110 -6.39 -7.30 -0.72
N GLY A 111 -5.90 -6.30 -0.02
CA GLY A 111 -6.32 -6.00 1.34
C GLY A 111 -6.77 -4.57 1.47
N VAL A 112 -7.91 -4.34 2.13
CA VAL A 112 -8.42 -3.01 2.42
C VAL A 112 -8.69 -2.93 3.91
N PHE A 113 -8.03 -1.98 4.57
CA PHE A 113 -8.07 -1.86 6.04
C PHE A 113 -8.63 -0.50 6.44
N GLY A 114 -9.69 -0.51 7.24
CA GLY A 114 -10.27 0.72 7.75
C GLY A 114 -9.54 1.28 8.97
N PRO A 115 -9.92 2.47 9.42
CA PRO A 115 -9.39 3.03 10.66
C PRO A 115 -9.70 2.09 11.82
N GLY A 116 -8.77 1.95 12.74
CA GLY A 116 -8.95 1.07 13.87
C GLY A 116 -8.58 -0.39 13.61
N THR A 117 -8.20 -0.76 12.41
CA THR A 117 -7.65 -2.10 12.15
C THR A 117 -6.34 -2.23 12.93
N ARG A 118 -6.18 -3.35 13.62
CA ARG A 118 -4.96 -3.58 14.39
C ARG A 118 -3.77 -3.75 13.46
N THR A 119 -2.65 -3.16 13.83
CA THR A 119 -1.43 -3.29 13.02
C THR A 119 -0.98 -4.74 12.90
N ASP A 120 -1.20 -5.55 13.94
CA ASP A 120 -0.88 -6.98 13.89
C ASP A 120 -1.65 -7.71 12.80
N ASP A 121 -2.90 -7.31 12.56
CA ASP A 121 -3.73 -7.92 11.52
C ASP A 121 -3.18 -7.56 10.13
N ILE A 122 -2.71 -6.35 9.96
CA ILE A 122 -2.12 -5.90 8.71
C ILE A 122 -0.81 -6.65 8.45
N VAL A 123 0.03 -6.77 9.45
CA VAL A 123 1.29 -7.52 9.37
C VAL A 123 1.02 -8.98 8.97
N GLY A 124 0.06 -9.62 9.65
CA GLY A 124 -0.31 -11.00 9.36
C GLY A 124 -0.80 -11.19 7.95
N PHE A 125 -1.67 -10.28 7.49
CA PHE A 125 -2.20 -10.33 6.13
C PHE A 125 -1.06 -10.27 5.09
N ILE A 126 -0.13 -9.36 5.27
CA ILE A 126 0.99 -9.22 4.36
C ILE A 126 1.84 -10.49 4.35
N ARG A 127 2.17 -11.03 5.51
CA ARG A 127 2.99 -12.24 5.60
C ARG A 127 2.34 -13.43 4.93
N GLU A 128 1.00 -13.53 5.01
CA GLU A 128 0.27 -14.67 4.44
C GLU A 128 0.07 -14.56 2.93
N ASN A 129 0.11 -13.34 2.38
CA ASN A 129 -0.28 -13.12 0.99
C ASN A 129 0.87 -12.69 0.08
N VAL A 130 2.03 -12.36 0.62
CA VAL A 130 3.18 -11.99 -0.20
C VAL A 130 3.79 -13.24 -0.84
N SER A 131 4.24 -13.09 -2.08
CA SER A 131 4.84 -14.21 -2.83
C SER A 131 6.25 -14.55 -2.37
#